data_5581ca2836a60f5f6e9dd6c535339710
#
_entry.id   5581ca2836a60f5f6e9dd6c535339710
#
_cell.length_a   1.000
_cell.length_b   1.000
_cell.length_c   1.000
_cell.angle_alpha   90.00
_cell.angle_beta   90.00
_cell.angle_gamma   90.00
#
_symmetry.space_group_name_H-M   'P 1'
#
loop_
_entity.id
_entity.type
_entity.pdbx_description
1 polymer ?
#
loop_
_entity_poly.entity_id
_entity_poly.type
_entity_poly.pdbx_seq_one_letter_code
_entity_poly.pdbx_strand_id
1 'polypeptide(L)'
;MIRIEEELVVNNKTIDARILSRMFLAGAKNLEAKKEWINELNVFPVPDGDTGTNMTMTIMAAAAEVGSLGEPDMESLAKAISSGSLRGARGHSGVILSQLLRGFTRSVKNSKELDAIDIAAAMEKGVETAYKAVMKPKEGTILTVAREAAAKAVELAETAEDLDTFFQSVIAHAEETLAKTPEMLPILKEAGVVDSGGQGLLEVYHGAYDGFLGKEIDYTQFDKAKGPAVTKIDAQTEADIKFGYCTEFIILLNQPMSEETEHEFKKFLMSLGDSIVLVADDEIVKVHVHTNHPGQAIEKALTFGALSRMKIDNMREEHQEKLIKDAEKMAKAVSYTHLTLP
;
A
#
# COMPACT_ATOMS: atom_id res chain seq x y z
N MET A 1 22.44 44.80 10.49
CA MET A 1 21.43 43.84 10.94
C MET A 1 21.67 42.53 10.16
N ILE A 2 22.52 41.70 10.69
CA ILE A 2 22.95 40.42 10.07
C ILE A 2 21.93 39.39 10.57
N ARG A 3 21.06 38.90 9.69
CA ARG A 3 20.26 37.69 9.95
C ARG A 3 21.22 36.51 9.86
N ILE A 4 21.54 35.94 11.00
CA ILE A 4 22.16 34.63 11.10
C ILE A 4 21.02 33.67 10.70
N GLU A 5 21.09 33.10 9.50
CA GLU A 5 20.36 31.90 9.16
C GLU A 5 20.96 30.80 10.05
N GLU A 6 20.21 30.42 11.09
CA GLU A 6 20.47 29.17 11.79
C GLU A 6 20.27 28.06 10.78
N GLU A 7 21.38 27.59 10.19
CA GLU A 7 21.41 26.27 9.59
C GLU A 7 20.95 25.29 10.67
N LEU A 8 19.73 24.81 10.54
CA LEU A 8 19.25 23.66 11.25
C LEU A 8 20.24 22.52 10.93
N VAL A 9 21.14 22.24 11.84
CA VAL A 9 21.96 21.02 11.82
C VAL A 9 20.94 19.90 11.96
N VAL A 10 20.48 19.35 10.81
CA VAL A 10 19.64 18.16 10.78
C VAL A 10 20.47 17.08 11.46
N ASN A 11 20.03 16.61 12.62
CA ASN A 11 20.61 15.44 13.26
C ASN A 11 20.30 14.23 12.36
N ASN A 12 21.21 13.92 11.45
CA ASN A 12 21.05 12.84 10.48
C ASN A 12 21.11 11.43 11.11
N LYS A 13 21.13 11.32 12.43
CA LYS A 13 21.24 10.03 13.16
C LYS A 13 19.92 9.55 13.73
N THR A 14 19.00 10.46 14.03
CA THR A 14 17.68 10.12 14.59
C THR A 14 16.58 10.96 13.97
N ILE A 15 15.35 10.43 13.99
CA ILE A 15 14.13 11.15 13.62
C ILE A 15 13.16 11.19 14.81
N ASP A 16 12.58 12.35 15.04
CA ASP A 16 11.51 12.55 16.02
C ASP A 16 10.11 12.39 15.38
N ALA A 17 9.05 12.54 16.17
CA ALA A 17 7.69 12.42 15.68
C ALA A 17 7.34 13.48 14.62
N ARG A 18 7.94 14.67 14.65
CA ARG A 18 7.68 15.72 13.65
C ARG A 18 8.30 15.36 12.30
N ILE A 19 9.53 14.87 12.33
CA ILE A 19 10.21 14.40 11.11
C ILE A 19 9.46 13.20 10.55
N LEU A 20 9.10 12.21 11.38
CA LEU A 20 8.33 11.04 10.94
C LEU A 20 6.95 11.42 10.37
N SER A 21 6.25 12.39 10.98
CA SER A 21 4.99 12.93 10.45
C SER A 21 5.17 13.54 9.06
N ARG A 22 6.21 14.36 8.88
CA ARG A 22 6.55 14.97 7.59
C ARG A 22 6.89 13.90 6.54
N MET A 23 7.69 12.90 6.89
CA MET A 23 8.03 11.76 6.03
C MET A 23 6.76 11.02 5.57
N PHE A 24 5.88 10.71 6.52
CA PHE A 24 4.63 10.00 6.23
C PHE A 24 3.71 10.79 5.29
N LEU A 25 3.52 12.09 5.57
CA LEU A 25 2.68 12.95 4.73
C LEU A 25 3.26 13.12 3.32
N ALA A 26 4.58 13.26 3.20
CA ALA A 26 5.26 13.35 1.92
C ALA A 26 5.14 12.02 1.12
N GLY A 27 5.30 10.88 1.78
CA GLY A 27 5.07 9.56 1.16
C GLY A 27 3.65 9.39 0.66
N ALA A 28 2.65 9.81 1.45
CA ALA A 28 1.25 9.77 1.06
C ALA A 28 0.96 10.63 -0.18
N LYS A 29 1.51 11.83 -0.24
CA LYS A 29 1.35 12.74 -1.37
C LYS A 29 2.05 12.24 -2.64
N ASN A 30 3.25 11.68 -2.52
CA ASN A 30 3.94 11.11 -3.68
C ASN A 30 3.17 9.93 -4.29
N LEU A 31 2.62 9.05 -3.44
CA LEU A 31 1.74 7.98 -3.90
C LEU A 31 0.49 8.51 -4.60
N GLU A 32 -0.17 9.53 -4.02
CA GLU A 32 -1.36 10.17 -4.61
C GLU A 32 -1.05 10.74 -6.01
N ALA A 33 0.09 11.41 -6.17
CA ALA A 33 0.50 12.01 -7.44
C ALA A 33 0.71 10.95 -8.54
N LYS A 34 1.12 9.74 -8.18
CA LYS A 34 1.45 8.66 -9.13
C LYS A 34 0.39 7.56 -9.23
N LYS A 35 -0.76 7.72 -8.58
CA LYS A 35 -1.79 6.69 -8.49
C LYS A 35 -2.26 6.15 -9.84
N GLU A 36 -2.44 7.02 -10.84
CA GLU A 36 -2.92 6.61 -12.18
C GLU A 36 -1.91 5.73 -12.90
N TRP A 37 -0.62 6.06 -12.80
CA TRP A 37 0.43 5.22 -13.33
C TRP A 37 0.51 3.85 -12.63
N ILE A 38 0.37 3.82 -11.30
CA ILE A 38 0.34 2.57 -10.53
C ILE A 38 -0.88 1.72 -10.93
N ASN A 39 -2.03 2.35 -11.21
CA ASN A 39 -3.21 1.66 -11.73
C ASN A 39 -2.93 0.98 -13.09
N GLU A 40 -2.12 1.61 -13.96
CA GLU A 40 -1.76 1.03 -15.26
C GLU A 40 -0.89 -0.24 -15.13
N LEU A 41 -0.12 -0.38 -14.05
CA LEU A 41 0.69 -1.57 -13.76
C LEU A 41 -0.12 -2.75 -13.20
N ASN A 42 -1.38 -2.53 -12.81
CA ASN A 42 -2.18 -3.53 -12.11
C ASN A 42 -2.68 -4.62 -13.05
N VAL A 43 -2.03 -5.78 -12.95
CA VAL A 43 -2.39 -7.00 -13.70
C VAL A 43 -2.61 -8.22 -12.81
N PHE A 44 -2.29 -8.12 -11.52
CA PHE A 44 -2.40 -9.18 -10.53
C PHE A 44 -2.92 -8.64 -9.19
N PRO A 45 -3.75 -9.39 -8.42
CA PRO A 45 -4.35 -10.70 -8.75
C PRO A 45 -5.46 -10.63 -9.79
N VAL A 46 -6.07 -9.47 -10.00
CA VAL A 46 -7.07 -9.19 -11.02
C VAL A 46 -6.68 -7.88 -11.73
N PRO A 47 -6.77 -7.79 -13.05
CA PRO A 47 -6.38 -6.59 -13.81
C PRO A 47 -7.51 -5.54 -13.84
N ASP A 48 -8.03 -5.15 -12.66
CA ASP A 48 -9.08 -4.15 -12.49
C ASP A 48 -8.57 -2.70 -12.56
N GLY A 49 -7.25 -2.49 -12.39
CA GLY A 49 -6.62 -1.17 -12.56
C GLY A 49 -6.89 -0.24 -11.39
N ASP A 50 -7.04 -0.75 -10.19
CA ASP A 50 -7.41 0.02 -9.01
C ASP A 50 -6.36 0.06 -7.88
N THR A 51 -5.22 -0.65 -8.04
CA THR A 51 -4.17 -0.74 -7.00
C THR A 51 -3.71 0.63 -6.49
N GLY A 52 -3.36 1.54 -7.39
CA GLY A 52 -2.91 2.89 -7.03
C GLY A 52 -4.01 3.69 -6.32
N THR A 53 -5.25 3.57 -6.77
CA THR A 53 -6.42 4.19 -6.15
C THR A 53 -6.64 3.66 -4.73
N ASN A 54 -6.62 2.34 -4.56
CA ASN A 54 -6.85 1.68 -3.28
C ASN A 54 -5.76 2.02 -2.25
N MET A 55 -4.49 1.97 -2.65
CA MET A 55 -3.37 2.35 -1.80
C MET A 55 -3.43 3.84 -1.42
N THR A 56 -3.75 4.72 -2.38
CA THR A 56 -3.92 6.16 -2.14
C THR A 56 -5.05 6.43 -1.15
N MET A 57 -6.24 5.87 -1.36
CA MET A 57 -7.36 6.04 -0.43
C MET A 57 -7.01 5.58 0.99
N THR A 58 -6.26 4.51 1.09
CA THR A 58 -5.81 3.94 2.38
C THR A 58 -4.87 4.89 3.12
N ILE A 59 -3.81 5.34 2.46
CA ILE A 59 -2.79 6.17 3.10
C ILE A 59 -3.29 7.59 3.36
N MET A 60 -4.12 8.14 2.47
CA MET A 60 -4.71 9.48 2.62
C MET A 60 -5.73 9.55 3.76
N ALA A 61 -6.43 8.46 4.07
CA ALA A 61 -7.27 8.39 5.26
C ALA A 61 -6.44 8.55 6.55
N ALA A 62 -5.26 7.94 6.61
CA ALA A 62 -4.33 8.13 7.73
C ALA A 62 -3.69 9.54 7.69
N ALA A 63 -3.32 10.04 6.52
CA ALA A 63 -2.74 11.38 6.35
C ALA A 63 -3.69 12.49 6.83
N ALA A 64 -5.00 12.34 6.64
CA ALA A 64 -5.99 13.26 7.16
C ALA A 64 -6.01 13.29 8.70
N GLU A 65 -5.88 12.13 9.35
CA GLU A 65 -5.79 12.05 10.80
C GLU A 65 -4.48 12.64 11.33
N VAL A 66 -3.34 12.32 10.68
CA VAL A 66 -2.03 12.90 11.01
C VAL A 66 -2.03 14.41 10.86
N GLY A 67 -2.59 14.93 9.75
CA GLY A 67 -2.69 16.37 9.50
C GLY A 67 -3.53 17.14 10.52
N SER A 68 -4.40 16.45 11.27
CA SER A 68 -5.22 17.06 12.34
C SER A 68 -4.53 17.13 13.71
N LEU A 69 -3.35 16.51 13.89
CA LEU A 69 -2.70 16.40 15.20
C LEU A 69 -1.99 17.68 15.70
N GLY A 70 -1.73 18.66 14.81
CA GLY A 70 -0.92 19.85 15.18
C GLY A 70 0.53 19.47 15.46
N GLU A 71 0.95 19.46 16.72
CA GLU A 71 2.29 18.99 17.15
C GLU A 71 2.18 17.56 17.67
N PRO A 72 2.49 16.52 16.86
CA PRO A 72 2.35 15.13 17.28
C PRO A 72 3.50 14.70 18.17
N ASP A 73 3.20 13.90 19.20
CA ASP A 73 4.15 12.98 19.81
C ASP A 73 4.11 11.62 19.06
N MET A 74 5.04 10.72 19.38
CA MET A 74 5.15 9.45 18.69
C MET A 74 3.93 8.54 18.91
N GLU A 75 3.31 8.61 20.10
CA GLU A 75 2.13 7.78 20.42
C GLU A 75 0.90 8.21 19.62
N SER A 76 0.60 9.52 19.61
CA SER A 76 -0.53 10.08 18.87
C SER A 76 -0.34 9.91 17.35
N LEU A 77 0.89 10.10 16.84
CA LEU A 77 1.22 9.86 15.45
C LEU A 77 1.04 8.40 15.06
N ALA A 78 1.59 7.47 15.84
CA ALA A 78 1.46 6.04 15.62
C ALA A 78 -0.01 5.60 15.61
N LYS A 79 -0.82 6.13 16.52
CA LYS A 79 -2.26 5.87 16.58
C LYS A 79 -2.99 6.38 15.35
N ALA A 80 -2.71 7.62 14.92
CA ALA A 80 -3.34 8.22 13.73
C ALA A 80 -3.03 7.43 12.47
N ILE A 81 -1.76 7.05 12.25
CA ILE A 81 -1.35 6.26 11.10
C ILE A 81 -1.98 4.87 11.14
N SER A 82 -1.89 4.15 12.25
CA SER A 82 -2.40 2.77 12.40
C SER A 82 -3.90 2.71 12.21
N SER A 83 -4.66 3.50 12.98
CA SER A 83 -6.11 3.48 12.97
C SER A 83 -6.69 4.09 11.70
N GLY A 84 -6.12 5.20 11.22
CA GLY A 84 -6.56 5.88 9.99
C GLY A 84 -6.41 4.98 8.77
N SER A 85 -5.24 4.35 8.61
CA SER A 85 -4.99 3.44 7.49
C SER A 85 -5.88 2.20 7.52
N LEU A 86 -6.14 1.61 8.70
CA LEU A 86 -7.02 0.44 8.82
C LEU A 86 -8.47 0.79 8.48
N ARG A 87 -8.99 1.89 9.02
CA ARG A 87 -10.35 2.35 8.71
C ARG A 87 -10.51 2.78 7.24
N GLY A 88 -9.45 3.33 6.67
CA GLY A 88 -9.41 3.76 5.26
C GLY A 88 -9.07 2.66 4.27
N ALA A 89 -8.65 1.48 4.73
CA ALA A 89 -8.14 0.42 3.87
C ALA A 89 -9.12 0.01 2.78
N ARG A 90 -8.63 -0.03 1.54
CA ARG A 90 -9.37 -0.40 0.33
C ARG A 90 -8.59 -1.42 -0.49
N GLY A 91 -9.30 -2.37 -1.08
CA GLY A 91 -8.72 -3.42 -1.91
C GLY A 91 -7.70 -4.28 -1.17
N HIS A 92 -7.21 -5.30 -1.84
CA HIS A 92 -6.17 -6.17 -1.30
C HIS A 92 -4.88 -5.38 -0.98
N SER A 93 -4.43 -4.55 -1.91
CA SER A 93 -3.21 -3.75 -1.79
C SER A 93 -3.27 -2.71 -0.66
N GLY A 94 -4.40 -2.02 -0.50
CA GLY A 94 -4.59 -1.05 0.58
C GLY A 94 -4.63 -1.70 1.96
N VAL A 95 -5.26 -2.89 2.09
CA VAL A 95 -5.23 -3.60 3.37
C VAL A 95 -3.82 -4.05 3.72
N ILE A 96 -3.03 -4.55 2.75
CA ILE A 96 -1.61 -4.91 3.00
C ILE A 96 -0.82 -3.67 3.43
N LEU A 97 -0.95 -2.54 2.70
CA LEU A 97 -0.28 -1.28 3.08
C LEU A 97 -0.65 -0.87 4.51
N SER A 98 -1.93 -0.97 4.88
CA SER A 98 -2.37 -0.65 6.24
C SER A 98 -1.70 -1.53 7.29
N GLN A 99 -1.42 -2.80 6.98
CA GLN A 99 -0.75 -3.72 7.91
C GLN A 99 0.75 -3.46 8.02
N LEU A 100 1.42 -3.08 6.92
CA LEU A 100 2.81 -2.61 6.96
C LEU A 100 2.94 -1.39 7.87
N LEU A 101 2.07 -0.39 7.68
CA LEU A 101 2.02 0.82 8.51
C LEU A 101 1.70 0.51 9.98
N ARG A 102 0.75 -0.38 10.23
CA ARG A 102 0.34 -0.77 11.57
C ARG A 102 1.43 -1.50 12.35
N GLY A 103 2.14 -2.43 11.70
CA GLY A 103 3.26 -3.11 12.33
C GLY A 103 4.40 -2.15 12.65
N PHE A 104 4.75 -1.28 11.71
CA PHE A 104 5.75 -0.22 11.89
C PHE A 104 5.41 0.67 13.09
N THR A 105 4.22 1.25 13.10
CA THR A 105 3.80 2.19 14.16
C THR A 105 3.68 1.55 15.53
N ARG A 106 3.28 0.28 15.62
CA ARG A 106 3.26 -0.46 16.89
C ARG A 106 4.64 -0.64 17.49
N SER A 107 5.66 -0.77 16.66
CA SER A 107 7.05 -0.89 17.12
C SER A 107 7.56 0.42 17.73
N VAL A 108 7.23 1.57 17.13
CA VAL A 108 7.82 2.87 17.47
C VAL A 108 7.02 3.73 18.45
N LYS A 109 5.76 3.37 18.74
CA LYS A 109 4.82 4.22 19.49
C LYS A 109 5.32 4.74 20.85
N ASN A 110 6.23 4.02 21.50
CA ASN A 110 6.78 4.37 22.82
C ASN A 110 8.16 5.04 22.75
N SER A 111 8.73 5.20 21.55
CA SER A 111 10.02 5.80 21.33
C SER A 111 9.89 7.33 21.31
N LYS A 112 10.94 8.04 21.74
CA LYS A 112 11.01 9.50 21.59
C LYS A 112 11.62 9.90 20.26
N GLU A 113 12.66 9.20 19.88
CA GLU A 113 13.40 9.34 18.64
C GLU A 113 13.69 7.95 18.10
N LEU A 114 13.92 7.82 16.80
CA LEU A 114 14.20 6.58 16.11
C LEU A 114 15.55 6.69 15.41
N ASP A 115 16.44 5.77 15.69
CA ASP A 115 17.67 5.56 14.93
C ASP A 115 17.50 4.48 13.84
N ALA A 116 18.57 4.10 13.17
CA ALA A 116 18.56 3.08 12.13
C ALA A 116 18.09 1.71 12.65
N ILE A 117 18.44 1.36 13.90
CA ILE A 117 18.07 0.08 14.52
C ILE A 117 16.57 0.06 14.80
N ASP A 118 16.01 1.14 15.35
CA ASP A 118 14.59 1.28 15.62
C ASP A 118 13.75 1.21 14.34
N ILE A 119 14.22 1.90 13.28
CA ILE A 119 13.57 1.93 11.98
C ILE A 119 13.59 0.54 11.33
N ALA A 120 14.71 -0.16 11.34
CA ALA A 120 14.83 -1.51 10.80
C ALA A 120 13.91 -2.49 11.52
N ALA A 121 13.89 -2.48 12.85
CA ALA A 121 13.00 -3.31 13.66
C ALA A 121 11.52 -2.98 13.39
N ALA A 122 11.18 -1.73 13.18
CA ALA A 122 9.84 -1.30 12.85
C ALA A 122 9.41 -1.77 11.45
N MET A 123 10.31 -1.72 10.45
CA MET A 123 10.06 -2.26 9.10
C MET A 123 9.83 -3.78 9.15
N GLU A 124 10.67 -4.51 9.89
CA GLU A 124 10.50 -5.97 10.10
C GLU A 124 9.14 -6.29 10.74
N LYS A 125 8.75 -5.52 11.75
CA LYS A 125 7.44 -5.68 12.42
C LYS A 125 6.27 -5.36 11.48
N GLY A 126 6.44 -4.40 10.58
CA GLY A 126 5.51 -4.11 9.50
C GLY A 126 5.31 -5.33 8.58
N VAL A 127 6.40 -5.91 8.11
CA VAL A 127 6.41 -7.10 7.26
C VAL A 127 5.75 -8.28 7.97
N GLU A 128 6.15 -8.60 9.19
CA GLU A 128 5.54 -9.67 9.99
C GLU A 128 4.02 -9.50 10.11
N THR A 129 3.56 -8.27 10.38
CA THR A 129 2.14 -7.96 10.54
C THR A 129 1.39 -8.15 9.21
N ALA A 130 1.95 -7.71 8.09
CA ALA A 130 1.35 -7.85 6.77
C ALA A 130 1.28 -9.32 6.32
N TYR A 131 2.35 -10.11 6.51
CA TYR A 131 2.34 -11.54 6.18
C TYR A 131 1.31 -12.33 7.00
N LYS A 132 1.11 -11.99 8.29
CA LYS A 132 0.07 -12.62 9.13
C LYS A 132 -1.35 -12.32 8.66
N ALA A 133 -1.57 -11.17 8.05
CA ALA A 133 -2.88 -10.76 7.57
C ALA A 133 -3.28 -11.45 6.26
N VAL A 134 -2.32 -11.80 5.41
CA VAL A 134 -2.55 -12.42 4.10
C VAL A 134 -2.54 -13.93 4.20
N MET A 135 -3.64 -14.58 3.83
CA MET A 135 -3.78 -16.05 3.99
C MET A 135 -2.89 -16.87 3.07
N LYS A 136 -2.59 -16.36 1.87
CA LYS A 136 -1.74 -17.04 0.87
C LYS A 136 -0.79 -16.02 0.23
N PRO A 137 0.28 -15.61 0.93
CA PRO A 137 1.24 -14.67 0.39
C PRO A 137 1.85 -15.20 -0.92
N LYS A 138 2.06 -14.29 -1.87
CA LYS A 138 2.69 -14.59 -3.15
C LYS A 138 4.00 -13.84 -3.27
N GLU A 139 5.03 -14.53 -3.73
CA GLU A 139 6.30 -13.89 -4.08
C GLU A 139 6.17 -13.06 -5.35
N GLY A 140 7.00 -12.04 -5.47
CA GLY A 140 6.93 -11.08 -6.57
C GLY A 140 5.83 -10.02 -6.41
N THR A 141 5.40 -9.77 -5.17
CA THR A 141 4.37 -8.75 -4.84
C THR A 141 4.90 -7.72 -3.85
N ILE A 142 4.06 -6.74 -3.48
CA ILE A 142 4.33 -5.74 -2.43
C ILE A 142 4.95 -6.37 -1.16
N LEU A 143 4.54 -7.59 -0.80
CA LEU A 143 5.08 -8.29 0.37
C LEU A 143 6.55 -8.64 0.20
N THR A 144 6.95 -9.06 -1.00
CA THR A 144 8.35 -9.36 -1.32
C THR A 144 9.20 -8.10 -1.27
N VAL A 145 8.73 -7.01 -1.88
CA VAL A 145 9.44 -5.72 -1.87
C VAL A 145 9.60 -5.20 -0.44
N ALA A 146 8.55 -5.27 0.37
CA ALA A 146 8.58 -4.86 1.78
C ALA A 146 9.57 -5.71 2.59
N ARG A 147 9.56 -7.05 2.40
CA ARG A 147 10.44 -7.97 3.11
C ARG A 147 11.91 -7.71 2.79
N GLU A 148 12.25 -7.59 1.52
CA GLU A 148 13.63 -7.36 1.11
C GLU A 148 14.14 -5.97 1.55
N ALA A 149 13.28 -4.94 1.48
CA ALA A 149 13.62 -3.63 2.04
C ALA A 149 13.88 -3.69 3.55
N ALA A 150 13.05 -4.40 4.31
CA ALA A 150 13.25 -4.58 5.76
C ALA A 150 14.52 -5.40 6.06
N ALA A 151 14.77 -6.47 5.30
CA ALA A 151 15.99 -7.28 5.44
C ALA A 151 17.25 -6.43 5.19
N LYS A 152 17.23 -5.56 4.18
CA LYS A 152 18.33 -4.63 3.92
C LYS A 152 18.50 -3.59 5.01
N ALA A 153 17.40 -3.09 5.55
CA ALA A 153 17.44 -2.19 6.70
C ALA A 153 18.10 -2.85 7.93
N VAL A 154 17.74 -4.09 8.24
CA VAL A 154 18.37 -4.86 9.35
C VAL A 154 19.85 -5.12 9.10
N GLU A 155 20.24 -5.47 7.86
CA GLU A 155 21.66 -5.65 7.49
C GLU A 155 22.52 -4.41 7.76
N LEU A 156 21.95 -3.22 7.51
CA LEU A 156 22.69 -1.94 7.61
C LEU A 156 22.58 -1.28 8.98
N ALA A 157 21.59 -1.66 9.80
CA ALA A 157 21.20 -0.92 11.00
C ALA A 157 22.35 -0.65 12.00
N GLU A 158 23.19 -1.66 12.24
CA GLU A 158 24.30 -1.53 13.21
C GLU A 158 25.51 -0.75 12.65
N THR A 159 25.62 -0.65 11.33
CA THR A 159 26.78 -0.03 10.65
C THR A 159 26.48 1.30 10.01
N ALA A 160 25.20 1.74 10.03
CA ALA A 160 24.79 3.00 9.44
C ALA A 160 25.43 4.20 10.19
N GLU A 161 26.19 4.99 9.47
CA GLU A 161 26.81 6.21 10.02
C GLU A 161 25.79 7.34 10.18
N ASP A 162 24.80 7.39 9.28
CA ASP A 162 23.71 8.35 9.25
C ASP A 162 22.47 7.75 8.55
N LEU A 163 21.29 8.37 8.78
CA LEU A 163 20.03 7.95 8.21
C LEU A 163 19.90 8.27 6.72
N ASP A 164 20.64 9.24 6.20
CA ASP A 164 20.59 9.60 4.78
C ASP A 164 21.09 8.43 3.91
N THR A 165 22.32 7.98 4.18
CA THR A 165 22.93 6.83 3.51
C THR A 165 22.13 5.55 3.74
N PHE A 166 21.60 5.38 4.96
CA PHE A 166 20.74 4.23 5.31
C PHE A 166 19.49 4.18 4.42
N PHE A 167 18.71 5.26 4.34
CA PHE A 167 17.50 5.29 3.54
C PHE A 167 17.78 5.11 2.04
N GLN A 168 18.81 5.76 1.51
CA GLN A 168 19.20 5.60 0.11
C GLN A 168 19.50 4.14 -0.22
N SER A 169 20.25 3.44 0.63
CA SER A 169 20.62 2.05 0.42
C SER A 169 19.41 1.10 0.52
N VAL A 170 18.49 1.33 1.46
CA VAL A 170 17.25 0.55 1.60
C VAL A 170 16.34 0.75 0.38
N ILE A 171 16.18 2.00 -0.07
CA ILE A 171 15.35 2.31 -1.24
C ILE A 171 15.94 1.69 -2.50
N ALA A 172 17.25 1.82 -2.74
CA ALA A 172 17.92 1.22 -3.89
C ALA A 172 17.73 -0.30 -3.93
N HIS A 173 17.82 -0.99 -2.77
CA HIS A 173 17.56 -2.42 -2.70
C HIS A 173 16.08 -2.78 -2.96
N ALA A 174 15.15 -1.95 -2.52
CA ALA A 174 13.72 -2.11 -2.83
C ALA A 174 13.44 -1.94 -4.33
N GLU A 175 14.11 -0.99 -5.01
CA GLU A 175 14.05 -0.80 -6.46
C GLU A 175 14.56 -2.02 -7.23
N GLU A 176 15.72 -2.55 -6.83
CA GLU A 176 16.28 -3.78 -7.42
C GLU A 176 15.33 -4.97 -7.25
N THR A 177 14.71 -5.10 -6.08
CA THR A 177 13.74 -6.15 -5.79
C THR A 177 12.49 -6.00 -6.64
N LEU A 178 11.95 -4.78 -6.75
CA LEU A 178 10.80 -4.48 -7.59
C LEU A 178 11.05 -4.85 -9.05
N ALA A 179 12.22 -4.49 -9.58
CA ALA A 179 12.60 -4.82 -10.94
C ALA A 179 12.65 -6.34 -11.21
N LYS A 180 12.86 -7.17 -10.17
CA LYS A 180 12.90 -8.63 -10.25
C LYS A 180 11.51 -9.29 -10.06
N THR A 181 10.46 -8.55 -9.69
CA THR A 181 9.12 -9.12 -9.48
C THR A 181 8.57 -9.88 -10.71
N PRO A 182 8.85 -9.47 -11.97
CA PRO A 182 8.42 -10.24 -13.14
C PRO A 182 9.09 -11.63 -13.26
N GLU A 183 10.25 -11.83 -12.64
CA GLU A 183 10.91 -13.14 -12.61
C GLU A 183 10.30 -14.10 -11.59
N MET A 184 9.63 -13.54 -10.58
CA MET A 184 8.98 -14.28 -9.48
C MET A 184 7.52 -14.62 -9.76
N LEU A 185 6.84 -13.75 -10.52
CA LEU A 185 5.41 -13.87 -10.82
C LEU A 185 5.17 -13.82 -12.34
N PRO A 186 4.93 -14.97 -13.00
CA PRO A 186 4.89 -15.08 -14.46
C PRO A 186 3.95 -14.11 -15.16
N ILE A 187 2.78 -13.82 -14.59
CA ILE A 187 1.81 -12.88 -15.17
C ILE A 187 2.37 -11.46 -15.32
N LEU A 188 3.25 -11.02 -14.42
CA LEU A 188 3.93 -9.72 -14.53
C LEU A 188 4.89 -9.70 -15.73
N LYS A 189 5.59 -10.82 -15.94
CA LYS A 189 6.51 -10.99 -17.07
C LYS A 189 5.78 -11.00 -18.41
N GLU A 190 4.63 -11.69 -18.47
CA GLU A 190 3.78 -11.74 -19.67
C GLU A 190 3.22 -10.35 -20.00
N ALA A 191 2.85 -9.58 -18.98
CA ALA A 191 2.37 -8.20 -19.14
C ALA A 191 3.50 -7.18 -19.38
N GLY A 192 4.77 -7.53 -19.15
CA GLY A 192 5.90 -6.62 -19.26
C GLY A 192 5.91 -5.51 -18.20
N VAL A 193 5.38 -5.78 -17.02
CA VAL A 193 5.26 -4.82 -15.90
C VAL A 193 5.88 -5.36 -14.62
N VAL A 194 6.17 -4.47 -13.67
CA VAL A 194 6.50 -4.81 -12.28
C VAL A 194 5.23 -4.90 -11.43
N ASP A 195 5.34 -5.40 -10.20
CA ASP A 195 4.21 -5.44 -9.28
C ASP A 195 3.70 -4.03 -8.94
N SER A 196 2.43 -3.78 -9.19
CA SER A 196 1.80 -2.47 -8.94
C SER A 196 1.77 -2.09 -7.46
N GLY A 197 1.54 -3.05 -6.58
CA GLY A 197 1.58 -2.83 -5.13
C GLY A 197 2.98 -2.52 -4.62
N GLY A 198 4.00 -3.23 -5.12
CA GLY A 198 5.42 -2.97 -4.85
C GLY A 198 5.85 -1.60 -5.36
N GLN A 199 5.42 -1.20 -6.56
CA GLN A 199 5.65 0.14 -7.08
C GLN A 199 5.02 1.20 -6.17
N GLY A 200 3.78 0.99 -5.75
CA GLY A 200 3.11 1.92 -4.82
C GLY A 200 3.84 2.06 -3.48
N LEU A 201 4.36 0.96 -2.93
CA LEU A 201 5.17 1.00 -1.70
C LEU A 201 6.47 1.77 -1.91
N LEU A 202 7.14 1.55 -3.03
CA LEU A 202 8.36 2.26 -3.38
C LEU A 202 8.12 3.77 -3.49
N GLU A 203 6.98 4.19 -4.05
CA GLU A 203 6.62 5.61 -4.11
C GLU A 203 6.36 6.22 -2.73
N VAL A 204 5.84 5.44 -1.78
CA VAL A 204 5.76 5.88 -0.38
C VAL A 204 7.16 6.07 0.20
N TYR A 205 8.10 5.16 -0.06
CA TYR A 205 9.49 5.28 0.43
C TYR A 205 10.21 6.50 -0.16
N HIS A 206 10.09 6.75 -1.47
CA HIS A 206 10.66 7.93 -2.11
C HIS A 206 10.12 9.23 -1.51
N GLY A 207 8.79 9.34 -1.38
CA GLY A 207 8.18 10.52 -0.78
C GLY A 207 8.58 10.70 0.68
N ALA A 208 8.65 9.60 1.45
CA ALA A 208 9.11 9.64 2.84
C ALA A 208 10.57 10.14 2.94
N TYR A 209 11.44 9.68 2.06
CA TYR A 209 12.82 10.15 2.00
C TYR A 209 12.91 11.64 1.63
N ASP A 210 12.14 12.10 0.66
CA ASP A 210 12.07 13.53 0.34
C ASP A 210 11.58 14.36 1.54
N GLY A 211 10.60 13.82 2.29
CA GLY A 211 10.15 14.39 3.56
C GLY A 211 11.23 14.42 4.62
N PHE A 212 12.09 13.38 4.73
CA PHE A 212 13.25 13.35 5.61
C PHE A 212 14.23 14.47 5.27
N LEU A 213 14.54 14.65 4.00
CA LEU A 213 15.41 15.72 3.51
C LEU A 213 14.83 17.14 3.65
N GLY A 214 13.57 17.27 4.08
CA GLY A 214 12.90 18.55 4.20
C GLY A 214 12.61 19.25 2.88
N LYS A 215 12.56 18.51 1.77
CA LYS A 215 12.24 19.09 0.46
C LYS A 215 10.81 19.60 0.43
N GLU A 216 10.62 20.83 -0.03
CA GLU A 216 9.31 21.33 -0.44
C GLU A 216 9.00 20.75 -1.84
N ILE A 217 8.07 19.81 -1.91
CA ILE A 217 7.72 19.17 -3.17
C ILE A 217 6.41 19.77 -3.66
N ASP A 218 6.46 20.37 -4.85
CA ASP A 218 5.26 20.78 -5.57
C ASP A 218 4.66 19.57 -6.30
N TYR A 219 3.77 18.86 -5.62
CA TYR A 219 3.07 17.70 -6.17
C TYR A 219 2.12 18.01 -7.32
N THR A 220 1.90 19.28 -7.67
CA THR A 220 1.05 19.68 -8.81
C THR A 220 1.78 19.58 -10.15
N GLN A 221 3.12 19.51 -10.14
CA GLN A 221 3.97 19.48 -11.34
C GLN A 221 4.40 18.07 -11.75
N PHE A 222 3.89 17.02 -11.11
CA PHE A 222 4.14 15.67 -11.61
C PHE A 222 3.43 15.49 -12.95
N ASP A 223 4.13 15.85 -14.01
CA ASP A 223 3.80 15.42 -15.35
C ASP A 223 3.55 13.92 -15.32
N LYS A 224 2.52 13.47 -16.04
CA LYS A 224 2.24 12.07 -16.30
C LYS A 224 3.50 11.41 -16.85
N ALA A 225 4.39 10.99 -15.95
CA ALA A 225 5.54 10.21 -16.33
C ALA A 225 4.98 9.00 -17.08
N LYS A 226 5.20 8.96 -18.38
CA LYS A 226 4.86 7.82 -19.21
C LYS A 226 5.69 6.67 -18.68
N GLY A 227 5.10 5.87 -17.80
CA GLY A 227 5.64 4.56 -17.47
C GLY A 227 5.86 3.76 -18.76
N PRO A 228 6.67 2.70 -18.75
CA PRO A 228 6.81 1.82 -19.89
C PRO A 228 5.41 1.40 -20.37
N ALA A 229 5.17 1.44 -21.67
CA ALA A 229 3.90 1.08 -22.26
C ALA A 229 3.55 -0.37 -21.83
N VAL A 230 2.47 -0.52 -21.09
CA VAL A 230 1.98 -1.85 -20.66
C VAL A 230 1.59 -2.62 -21.92
N THR A 231 2.22 -3.77 -22.14
CA THR A 231 1.86 -4.67 -23.23
C THR A 231 0.47 -5.24 -22.91
N LYS A 232 -0.44 -5.14 -23.87
CA LYS A 232 -1.84 -5.54 -23.67
C LYS A 232 -1.94 -7.00 -23.28
N ILE A 233 -2.61 -7.23 -22.15
CA ILE A 233 -3.11 -8.57 -21.83
C ILE A 233 -4.42 -8.74 -22.63
N ASP A 234 -4.42 -9.72 -23.53
CA ASP A 234 -5.58 -10.02 -24.37
C ASP A 234 -6.78 -10.55 -23.56
N ALA A 235 -7.94 -10.58 -24.17
CA ALA A 235 -9.25 -11.02 -23.64
C ALA A 235 -9.27 -12.40 -22.93
N GLN A 236 -8.17 -13.16 -22.92
CA GLN A 236 -8.02 -14.42 -22.19
C GLN A 236 -8.08 -14.25 -20.66
N THR A 237 -7.77 -13.07 -20.12
CA THR A 237 -7.77 -12.80 -18.68
C THR A 237 -9.17 -12.84 -18.06
N GLU A 238 -10.23 -12.63 -18.85
CA GLU A 238 -11.63 -12.71 -18.37
C GLU A 238 -12.04 -14.15 -17.97
N ALA A 239 -11.45 -15.16 -18.62
CA ALA A 239 -11.68 -16.56 -18.30
C ALA A 239 -11.07 -17.01 -16.97
N ASP A 240 -10.08 -16.26 -16.45
CA ASP A 240 -9.31 -16.62 -15.25
C ASP A 240 -9.86 -16.01 -13.95
N ILE A 241 -10.85 -15.12 -13.98
CA ILE A 241 -11.51 -14.58 -12.78
C ILE A 241 -12.42 -15.65 -12.17
N LYS A 242 -11.83 -16.49 -11.33
CA LYS A 242 -12.51 -17.61 -10.67
C LYS A 242 -13.59 -17.14 -9.71
N PHE A 243 -13.32 -16.11 -8.91
CA PHE A 243 -14.23 -15.49 -7.96
C PHE A 243 -14.57 -14.08 -8.43
N GLY A 244 -15.85 -13.84 -8.75
CA GLY A 244 -16.26 -12.65 -9.51
C GLY A 244 -16.48 -11.40 -8.70
N TYR A 245 -16.60 -11.48 -7.37
CA TYR A 245 -16.92 -10.33 -6.53
C TYR A 245 -15.81 -10.03 -5.54
N CYS A 246 -15.25 -8.82 -5.62
CA CYS A 246 -14.47 -8.22 -4.55
C CYS A 246 -15.43 -7.75 -3.46
N THR A 247 -15.31 -8.33 -2.27
CA THR A 247 -16.22 -8.07 -1.15
C THR A 247 -15.44 -7.55 0.04
N GLU A 248 -15.77 -6.34 0.47
CA GLU A 248 -15.11 -5.66 1.58
C GLU A 248 -16.12 -5.13 2.59
N PHE A 249 -15.76 -5.21 3.85
CA PHE A 249 -16.51 -4.58 4.93
C PHE A 249 -15.69 -4.45 6.21
N ILE A 250 -16.19 -3.63 7.13
CA ILE A 250 -15.72 -3.54 8.50
C ILE A 250 -16.82 -4.09 9.40
N ILE A 251 -16.47 -5.00 10.28
CA ILE A 251 -17.34 -5.46 11.37
C ILE A 251 -17.05 -4.56 12.59
N LEU A 252 -18.06 -3.90 13.10
CA LEU A 252 -18.04 -3.23 14.40
C LEU A 252 -18.38 -4.30 15.44
N LEU A 253 -17.36 -4.75 16.18
CA LEU A 253 -17.48 -5.91 17.06
C LEU A 253 -18.38 -5.63 18.25
N ASN A 254 -19.25 -6.57 18.61
CA ASN A 254 -20.02 -6.54 19.85
C ASN A 254 -19.15 -6.84 21.09
N GLN A 255 -18.07 -7.60 20.87
CA GLN A 255 -17.03 -7.94 21.85
C GLN A 255 -15.73 -8.27 21.11
N PRO A 256 -14.55 -8.09 21.73
CA PRO A 256 -13.29 -8.42 21.11
C PRO A 256 -13.26 -9.85 20.54
N MET A 257 -12.72 -10.02 19.35
CA MET A 257 -12.62 -11.32 18.68
C MET A 257 -11.44 -12.11 19.25
N SER A 258 -11.67 -13.34 19.69
CA SER A 258 -10.58 -14.22 20.13
C SER A 258 -9.78 -14.73 18.93
N GLU A 259 -8.53 -15.11 19.14
CA GLU A 259 -7.67 -15.70 18.08
C GLU A 259 -8.29 -16.97 17.46
N GLU A 260 -8.98 -17.78 18.26
CA GLU A 260 -9.68 -18.98 17.78
C GLU A 260 -10.83 -18.60 16.85
N THR A 261 -11.68 -17.63 17.25
CA THR A 261 -12.78 -17.11 16.43
C THR A 261 -12.29 -16.48 15.14
N GLU A 262 -11.19 -15.71 15.21
CA GLU A 262 -10.54 -15.14 14.04
C GLU A 262 -10.07 -16.23 13.07
N HIS A 263 -9.44 -17.27 13.60
CA HIS A 263 -8.97 -18.40 12.80
C HIS A 263 -10.11 -19.18 12.15
N GLU A 264 -11.21 -19.43 12.88
CA GLU A 264 -12.41 -20.08 12.34
C GLU A 264 -13.05 -19.23 11.23
N PHE A 265 -13.14 -17.92 11.43
CA PHE A 265 -13.70 -17.04 10.42
C PHE A 265 -12.82 -16.96 9.18
N LYS A 266 -11.49 -16.94 9.32
CA LYS A 266 -10.55 -17.07 8.20
C LYS A 266 -10.79 -18.36 7.42
N LYS A 267 -10.92 -19.51 8.11
CA LYS A 267 -11.21 -20.80 7.46
C LYS A 267 -12.54 -20.78 6.70
N PHE A 268 -13.56 -20.17 7.29
CA PHE A 268 -14.86 -20.03 6.62
C PHE A 268 -14.72 -19.22 5.32
N LEU A 269 -14.06 -18.06 5.36
CA LEU A 269 -13.84 -17.24 4.16
C LEU A 269 -13.03 -18.00 3.10
N MET A 270 -12.02 -18.81 3.51
CA MET A 270 -11.25 -19.66 2.61
C MET A 270 -12.10 -20.72 1.88
N SER A 271 -13.20 -21.15 2.47
CA SER A 271 -14.14 -22.07 1.82
C SER A 271 -15.02 -21.38 0.77
N LEU A 272 -15.16 -20.04 0.86
CA LEU A 272 -16.01 -19.25 -0.05
C LEU A 272 -15.22 -18.62 -1.21
N GLY A 273 -13.90 -18.38 -1.05
CA GLY A 273 -13.17 -17.60 -2.02
C GLY A 273 -11.66 -17.63 -1.87
N ASP A 274 -11.01 -16.64 -2.46
CA ASP A 274 -9.56 -16.39 -2.34
C ASP A 274 -9.24 -14.92 -2.07
N SER A 275 -7.95 -14.55 -2.19
CA SER A 275 -7.46 -13.17 -1.94
C SER A 275 -7.91 -12.61 -0.59
N ILE A 276 -7.97 -13.50 0.42
CA ILE A 276 -8.52 -13.16 1.73
C ILE A 276 -7.51 -12.39 2.55
N VAL A 277 -7.94 -11.22 3.02
CA VAL A 277 -7.26 -10.48 4.09
C VAL A 277 -8.27 -10.23 5.20
N LEU A 278 -7.95 -10.65 6.41
CA LEU A 278 -8.74 -10.44 7.60
C LEU A 278 -7.85 -9.88 8.71
N VAL A 279 -8.21 -8.71 9.20
CA VAL A 279 -7.47 -7.98 10.24
C VAL A 279 -8.42 -7.62 11.37
N ALA A 280 -8.18 -8.23 12.53
CA ALA A 280 -8.89 -7.90 13.76
C ALA A 280 -8.14 -6.84 14.59
N ASP A 281 -8.90 -5.95 15.20
CA ASP A 281 -8.52 -5.06 16.28
C ASP A 281 -9.51 -5.25 17.44
N ASP A 282 -9.32 -4.54 18.54
CA ASP A 282 -10.18 -4.68 19.73
C ASP A 282 -11.65 -4.34 19.45
N GLU A 283 -11.91 -3.39 18.54
CA GLU A 283 -13.24 -2.86 18.26
C GLU A 283 -13.78 -3.25 16.87
N ILE A 284 -12.88 -3.55 15.93
CA ILE A 284 -13.25 -3.77 14.52
C ILE A 284 -12.53 -4.96 13.89
N VAL A 285 -13.19 -5.57 12.89
CA VAL A 285 -12.53 -6.49 11.95
C VAL A 285 -12.68 -5.95 10.55
N LYS A 286 -11.57 -5.70 9.84
CA LYS A 286 -11.56 -5.42 8.40
C LYS A 286 -11.48 -6.74 7.64
N VAL A 287 -12.39 -6.93 6.69
CA VAL A 287 -12.44 -8.09 5.81
C VAL A 287 -12.33 -7.65 4.36
N HIS A 288 -11.53 -8.37 3.59
CA HIS A 288 -11.49 -8.36 2.14
C HIS A 288 -11.47 -9.82 1.63
N VAL A 289 -12.32 -10.15 0.68
CA VAL A 289 -12.39 -11.50 0.08
C VAL A 289 -12.90 -11.44 -1.34
N HIS A 290 -12.27 -12.19 -2.26
CA HIS A 290 -12.82 -12.45 -3.58
C HIS A 290 -13.68 -13.72 -3.52
N THR A 291 -14.96 -13.61 -3.84
CA THR A 291 -15.92 -14.72 -3.71
C THR A 291 -17.03 -14.64 -4.77
N ASN A 292 -17.66 -15.78 -5.03
CA ASN A 292 -18.92 -15.82 -5.80
C ASN A 292 -20.16 -15.78 -4.87
N HIS A 293 -19.94 -15.73 -3.55
CA HIS A 293 -21.00 -15.79 -2.54
C HIS A 293 -20.88 -14.65 -1.51
N PRO A 294 -20.91 -13.36 -1.92
CA PRO A 294 -20.75 -12.23 -1.01
C PRO A 294 -21.78 -12.23 0.12
N GLY A 295 -23.02 -12.66 -0.17
CA GLY A 295 -24.07 -12.76 0.84
C GLY A 295 -23.72 -13.69 1.99
N GLN A 296 -23.05 -14.83 1.75
CA GLN A 296 -22.65 -15.75 2.81
C GLN A 296 -21.55 -15.17 3.69
N ALA A 297 -20.59 -14.44 3.10
CA ALA A 297 -19.54 -13.74 3.87
C ALA A 297 -20.14 -12.68 4.79
N ILE A 298 -21.12 -11.90 4.28
CA ILE A 298 -21.85 -10.88 5.04
C ILE A 298 -22.67 -11.49 6.15
N GLU A 299 -23.44 -12.53 5.88
CA GLU A 299 -24.30 -13.20 6.86
C GLU A 299 -23.47 -13.75 8.04
N LYS A 300 -22.32 -14.39 7.73
CA LYS A 300 -21.40 -14.84 8.77
C LYS A 300 -20.80 -13.69 9.57
N ALA A 301 -20.45 -12.60 8.91
CA ALA A 301 -19.87 -11.41 9.57
C ALA A 301 -20.85 -10.76 10.56
N LEU A 302 -22.15 -10.71 10.21
CA LEU A 302 -23.20 -10.18 11.07
C LEU A 302 -23.34 -10.93 12.41
N THR A 303 -22.85 -12.17 12.50
CA THR A 303 -22.84 -12.90 13.79
C THR A 303 -21.85 -12.33 14.80
N PHE A 304 -20.88 -11.51 14.37
CA PHE A 304 -19.84 -10.92 15.22
C PHE A 304 -20.14 -9.46 15.61
N GLY A 305 -20.95 -8.76 14.81
CA GLY A 305 -21.27 -7.35 15.06
C GLY A 305 -21.97 -6.68 13.89
N ALA A 306 -22.11 -5.36 13.96
CA ALA A 306 -22.71 -4.56 12.92
C ALA A 306 -21.72 -4.31 11.77
N LEU A 307 -22.21 -4.22 10.53
CA LEU A 307 -21.35 -3.96 9.36
C LEU A 307 -21.31 -2.49 9.00
N SER A 308 -20.15 -2.04 8.59
CA SER A 308 -19.87 -0.68 8.11
C SER A 308 -18.96 -0.73 6.88
N ARG A 309 -19.00 0.35 6.08
CA ARG A 309 -18.14 0.54 4.89
C ARG A 309 -18.15 -0.65 3.94
N MET A 310 -19.34 -1.18 3.68
CA MET A 310 -19.51 -2.30 2.78
C MET A 310 -19.27 -1.87 1.33
N LYS A 311 -18.52 -2.69 0.60
CA LYS A 311 -18.27 -2.56 -0.84
C LYS A 311 -18.34 -3.95 -1.47
N ILE A 312 -19.08 -4.09 -2.56
CA ILE A 312 -19.14 -5.31 -3.36
C ILE A 312 -19.04 -4.89 -4.81
N ASP A 313 -17.92 -5.21 -5.44
CA ASP A 313 -17.69 -4.89 -6.85
C ASP A 313 -17.70 -6.17 -7.68
N ASN A 314 -18.24 -6.08 -8.88
CA ASN A 314 -18.14 -7.14 -9.88
C ASN A 314 -16.86 -6.96 -10.69
N MET A 315 -15.81 -7.69 -10.33
CA MET A 315 -14.49 -7.58 -10.96
C MET A 315 -14.51 -7.91 -12.46
N ARG A 316 -15.49 -8.67 -12.94
CA ARG A 316 -15.65 -8.94 -14.38
C ARG A 316 -16.14 -7.69 -15.11
N GLU A 317 -17.06 -6.94 -14.51
CA GLU A 317 -17.54 -5.66 -15.06
C GLU A 317 -16.43 -4.61 -15.04
N GLU A 318 -15.68 -4.49 -13.92
CA GLU A 318 -14.56 -3.56 -13.81
C GLU A 318 -13.47 -3.86 -14.86
N HIS A 319 -13.16 -5.13 -15.07
CA HIS A 319 -12.23 -5.56 -16.11
C HIS A 319 -12.73 -5.18 -17.52
N GLN A 320 -14.00 -5.43 -17.83
CA GLN A 320 -14.59 -5.05 -19.13
C GLN A 320 -14.57 -3.53 -19.34
N GLU A 321 -14.92 -2.74 -18.32
CA GLU A 321 -14.86 -1.28 -18.39
C GLU A 321 -13.43 -0.79 -18.65
N LYS A 322 -12.42 -1.40 -18.04
CA LYS A 322 -11.02 -1.09 -18.30
C LYS A 322 -10.64 -1.36 -19.76
N LEU A 323 -11.00 -2.53 -20.30
CA LEU A 323 -10.75 -2.87 -21.70
C LEU A 323 -11.39 -1.88 -22.67
N ILE A 324 -12.62 -1.42 -22.40
CA ILE A 324 -13.32 -0.42 -23.21
C ILE A 324 -12.57 0.93 -23.13
N LYS A 325 -12.20 1.40 -21.95
CA LYS A 325 -11.47 2.65 -21.75
C LYS A 325 -10.09 2.62 -22.45
N ASP A 326 -9.41 1.49 -22.41
CA ASP A 326 -8.11 1.31 -23.08
C ASP A 326 -8.26 1.29 -24.59
N ALA A 327 -9.28 0.65 -25.13
CA ALA A 327 -9.62 0.69 -26.56
C ALA A 327 -9.94 2.11 -27.05
N GLU A 328 -10.71 2.90 -26.26
CA GLU A 328 -11.00 4.30 -26.57
C GLU A 328 -9.74 5.19 -26.56
N LYS A 329 -8.86 5.00 -25.56
CA LYS A 329 -7.57 5.73 -25.50
C LYS A 329 -6.73 5.47 -26.75
N MET A 330 -6.68 4.23 -27.21
CA MET A 330 -5.95 3.85 -28.42
C MET A 330 -6.56 4.42 -29.70
N ALA A 331 -7.88 4.37 -29.83
CA ALA A 331 -8.57 4.95 -30.97
C ALA A 331 -8.29 6.47 -31.09
N LYS A 332 -8.27 7.17 -29.94
CA LYS A 332 -7.90 8.60 -29.90
C LYS A 332 -6.43 8.83 -30.27
N ALA A 333 -5.51 8.00 -29.81
CA ALA A 333 -4.09 8.11 -30.12
C ALA A 333 -3.80 7.90 -31.63
N VAL A 334 -4.44 6.88 -32.24
CA VAL A 334 -4.34 6.61 -33.70
C VAL A 334 -4.92 7.76 -34.52
N SER A 335 -6.05 8.34 -34.09
CA SER A 335 -6.66 9.50 -34.78
C SER A 335 -5.75 10.73 -34.76
N TYR A 336 -4.99 10.94 -33.67
CA TYR A 336 -4.09 12.08 -33.52
C TYR A 336 -2.83 11.93 -34.41
N THR A 337 -2.32 10.70 -34.58
CA THR A 337 -1.16 10.43 -35.45
C THR A 337 -1.48 10.60 -36.93
N HIS A 338 -2.72 10.36 -37.36
CA HIS A 338 -3.15 10.60 -38.75
C HIS A 338 -3.36 12.08 -39.10
N LEU A 339 -3.58 12.94 -38.09
CA LEU A 339 -3.76 14.39 -38.30
C LEU A 339 -2.44 15.19 -38.30
N THR A 340 -1.32 14.58 -37.95
CA THR A 340 -0.02 15.26 -37.79
C THR A 340 1.03 14.84 -38.85
N LEU A 341 0.67 14.08 -39.88
CA LEU A 341 1.55 13.82 -41.03
C LEU A 341 1.34 14.91 -42.09
N PRO A 342 2.44 15.56 -42.59
CA PRO A 342 2.39 16.63 -43.55
C PRO A 342 1.93 16.15 -44.92
#